data_06e150a5f96accc722340ea242925e53
#
_entry.id   06e150a5f96accc722340ea242925e53
#
_cell.length_a   1.000
_cell.length_b   1.000
_cell.length_c   1.000
_cell.angle_alpha   90.00
_cell.angle_beta   90.00
_cell.angle_gamma   90.00
#
_symmetry.space_group_name_H-M   'P 1'
#
loop_
_entity.id
_entity.type
_entity.pdbx_description
1 polymer ?
#
loop_
_entity_poly.entity_id
_entity_poly.type
_entity_poly.pdbx_seq_one_letter_code
_entity_poly.pdbx_strand_id
1 'polypeptide(L)'
;MPTLARPERVSSLFRAIESVTSQEGVRCVPLVVVNGSFASADVTASIEGRPGIRVITLAMAGLPGALKAGRAAVETPYFAVLDDDDELLPRALATRLQALDDRAADVVVTNGYRQGFGRRELDFEDFRPIRADPLRTIVRRNWLRPCAGLFRSRAVPFDLFAGIPEYREWTYLGLRLALERTIHFVEEATYVYHTDTPGSLSGSKEYCLAGPRAIARMLELALPSDVRLMLHDHLAADLHSASDWELLDRNYLAAWWWHLKCLARPGGWRYLSYTRRLLAAARRRPSAATSPPASSG
;
A
#
# COMPACT_ATOMS: atom_id res chain seq x y z
N MET A 1 -4.13 6.27 -11.87
CA MET A 1 -4.48 6.87 -10.56
C MET A 1 -5.73 6.17 -10.02
N PRO A 2 -5.62 5.29 -9.04
CA PRO A 2 -6.78 4.70 -8.38
C PRO A 2 -7.42 5.72 -7.42
N THR A 3 -8.75 5.72 -7.30
CA THR A 3 -9.49 6.56 -6.34
C THR A 3 -10.83 5.93 -5.98
N LEU A 4 -11.29 6.18 -4.75
CA LEU A 4 -12.67 5.89 -4.33
C LEU A 4 -13.62 7.06 -4.62
N ALA A 5 -13.13 8.16 -5.16
CA ALA A 5 -13.86 9.39 -5.48
C ALA A 5 -14.79 9.87 -4.34
N ARG A 6 -14.26 9.88 -3.12
CA ARG A 6 -15.02 10.29 -1.92
C ARG A 6 -15.01 11.81 -1.77
N PRO A 7 -16.14 12.43 -1.32
CA PRO A 7 -16.23 13.88 -1.14
C PRO A 7 -15.16 14.47 -0.22
N GLU A 8 -14.81 13.77 0.87
CA GLU A 8 -13.79 14.21 1.83
C GLU A 8 -12.36 14.22 1.28
N ARG A 9 -12.12 13.57 0.13
CA ARG A 9 -10.81 13.49 -0.54
C ARG A 9 -10.72 14.32 -1.82
N VAL A 10 -11.75 15.09 -2.15
CA VAL A 10 -11.82 15.87 -3.41
C VAL A 10 -10.61 16.79 -3.57
N SER A 11 -10.22 17.51 -2.52
CA SER A 11 -9.10 18.46 -2.58
C SER A 11 -7.77 17.74 -2.89
N SER A 12 -7.49 16.61 -2.23
CA SER A 12 -6.29 15.83 -2.49
C SER A 12 -6.29 15.21 -3.88
N LEU A 13 -7.43 14.64 -4.31
CA LEU A 13 -7.59 14.06 -5.63
C LEU A 13 -7.31 15.07 -6.76
N PHE A 14 -7.88 16.28 -6.66
CA PHE A 14 -7.64 17.28 -7.70
C PHE A 14 -6.23 17.83 -7.67
N ARG A 15 -5.60 17.97 -6.51
CA ARG A 15 -4.18 18.29 -6.38
C ARG A 15 -3.30 17.21 -7.03
N ALA A 16 -3.59 15.93 -6.79
CA ALA A 16 -2.92 14.81 -7.43
C ALA A 16 -3.06 14.86 -8.97
N ILE A 17 -4.29 15.08 -9.49
CA ILE A 17 -4.54 15.22 -10.92
C ILE A 17 -3.77 16.40 -11.51
N GLU A 18 -3.78 17.56 -10.86
CA GLU A 18 -3.06 18.74 -11.30
C GLU A 18 -1.56 18.52 -11.36
N SER A 19 -1.00 17.81 -10.36
CA SER A 19 0.42 17.45 -10.34
C SER A 19 0.85 16.59 -11.53
N VAL A 20 -0.08 15.82 -12.13
CA VAL A 20 0.15 15.02 -13.35
C VAL A 20 -0.04 15.86 -14.61
N THR A 21 -1.11 16.65 -14.67
CA THR A 21 -1.42 17.42 -15.88
C THR A 21 -0.49 18.60 -16.12
N SER A 22 0.17 19.10 -15.06
CA SER A 22 1.16 20.17 -15.10
C SER A 22 2.60 19.71 -15.34
N GLN A 23 2.84 18.41 -15.57
CA GLN A 23 4.20 17.91 -15.82
C GLN A 23 4.82 18.50 -17.07
N GLU A 24 6.05 19.00 -16.91
CA GLU A 24 6.84 19.58 -17.98
C GLU A 24 7.79 18.57 -18.63
N GLY A 25 8.08 18.78 -19.91
CA GLY A 25 9.06 17.99 -20.67
C GLY A 25 8.58 16.60 -21.11
N VAL A 26 7.35 16.23 -20.80
CA VAL A 26 6.71 14.98 -21.21
C VAL A 26 5.25 15.19 -21.54
N ARG A 27 4.70 14.32 -22.40
CA ARG A 27 3.25 14.27 -22.63
C ARG A 27 2.64 13.19 -21.75
N CYS A 28 1.80 13.59 -20.80
CA CYS A 28 1.05 12.71 -19.93
C CYS A 28 -0.34 12.39 -20.51
N VAL A 29 -0.81 11.16 -20.25
CA VAL A 29 -2.20 10.75 -20.49
C VAL A 29 -2.76 10.30 -19.13
N PRO A 30 -3.39 11.21 -18.37
CA PRO A 30 -3.95 10.87 -17.06
C PRO A 30 -5.08 9.84 -17.22
N LEU A 31 -4.98 8.76 -16.46
CA LEU A 31 -5.98 7.71 -16.37
C LEU A 31 -6.41 7.57 -14.93
N VAL A 32 -7.66 7.93 -14.64
CA VAL A 32 -8.26 7.80 -13.30
C VAL A 32 -9.13 6.55 -13.26
N VAL A 33 -8.91 5.70 -12.28
CA VAL A 33 -9.72 4.50 -12.05
C VAL A 33 -10.54 4.72 -10.78
N VAL A 34 -11.81 5.08 -10.99
CA VAL A 34 -12.80 5.20 -9.91
C VAL A 34 -13.27 3.80 -9.54
N ASN A 35 -13.06 3.39 -8.27
CA ASN A 35 -13.36 2.02 -7.87
C ASN A 35 -14.27 1.97 -6.65
N GLY A 36 -15.34 1.19 -6.77
CA GLY A 36 -16.34 0.96 -5.73
C GLY A 36 -17.66 1.69 -5.95
N SER A 37 -18.74 1.05 -5.51
CA SER A 37 -20.11 1.56 -5.62
C SER A 37 -20.42 2.78 -4.74
N PHE A 38 -19.48 3.15 -3.83
CA PHE A 38 -19.62 4.30 -2.92
C PHE A 38 -18.98 5.58 -3.47
N ALA A 39 -18.50 5.55 -4.72
CA ALA A 39 -17.97 6.74 -5.39
C ALA A 39 -19.06 7.80 -5.51
N SER A 40 -18.74 9.05 -5.21
CA SER A 40 -19.66 10.18 -5.40
C SER A 40 -19.86 10.42 -6.90
N ALA A 41 -21.12 10.46 -7.34
CA ALA A 41 -21.47 10.77 -8.71
C ALA A 41 -20.97 12.17 -9.11
N ASP A 42 -21.11 13.17 -8.22
CA ASP A 42 -20.67 14.53 -8.47
C ASP A 42 -19.15 14.63 -8.63
N VAL A 43 -18.38 13.92 -7.78
CA VAL A 43 -16.92 13.87 -7.89
C VAL A 43 -16.52 13.19 -9.19
N THR A 44 -17.16 12.07 -9.54
CA THR A 44 -16.88 11.34 -10.78
C THR A 44 -17.17 12.22 -11.99
N ALA A 45 -18.34 12.86 -12.05
CA ALA A 45 -18.69 13.79 -13.12
C ALA A 45 -17.71 14.98 -13.23
N SER A 46 -17.24 15.48 -12.08
CA SER A 46 -16.22 16.54 -12.05
C SER A 46 -14.87 16.12 -12.62
N ILE A 47 -14.50 14.83 -12.50
CA ILE A 47 -13.27 14.28 -13.12
C ILE A 47 -13.51 14.10 -14.64
N GLU A 48 -14.63 13.51 -15.03
CA GLU A 48 -15.01 13.26 -16.43
C GLU A 48 -15.14 14.55 -17.24
N GLY A 49 -15.60 15.63 -16.61
CA GLY A 49 -15.71 16.96 -17.24
C GLY A 49 -14.36 17.63 -17.53
N ARG A 50 -13.23 17.09 -17.06
CA ARG A 50 -11.90 17.65 -17.31
C ARG A 50 -11.31 17.16 -18.63
N PRO A 51 -10.89 18.07 -19.55
CA PRO A 51 -10.35 17.66 -20.82
C PRO A 51 -9.04 16.88 -20.66
N GLY A 52 -8.86 15.84 -21.47
CA GLY A 52 -7.63 15.05 -21.52
C GLY A 52 -7.48 13.99 -20.44
N ILE A 53 -8.45 13.84 -19.54
CA ILE A 53 -8.46 12.78 -18.53
C ILE A 53 -9.30 11.60 -19.04
N ARG A 54 -8.72 10.38 -18.96
CA ARG A 54 -9.46 9.14 -19.20
C ARG A 54 -9.97 8.61 -17.86
N VAL A 55 -11.23 8.19 -17.80
CA VAL A 55 -11.86 7.63 -16.60
C VAL A 55 -12.29 6.19 -16.86
N ILE A 56 -12.03 5.31 -15.89
CA ILE A 56 -12.56 3.94 -15.83
C ILE A 56 -13.30 3.80 -14.51
N THR A 57 -14.53 3.32 -14.55
CA THR A 57 -15.34 3.05 -13.35
C THR A 57 -15.45 1.55 -13.11
N LEU A 58 -15.16 1.12 -11.88
CA LEU A 58 -15.28 -0.27 -11.43
C LEU A 58 -16.38 -0.36 -10.37
N ALA A 59 -17.25 -1.36 -10.48
CA ALA A 59 -18.33 -1.59 -9.53
C ALA A 59 -17.82 -2.02 -8.13
N MET A 60 -16.72 -2.76 -8.09
CA MET A 60 -16.15 -3.27 -6.83
C MET A 60 -14.98 -2.40 -6.36
N ALA A 61 -14.98 -2.05 -5.08
CA ALA A 61 -13.84 -1.41 -4.44
C ALA A 61 -12.67 -2.40 -4.27
N GLY A 62 -11.45 -1.87 -4.28
CA GLY A 62 -10.24 -2.64 -4.05
C GLY A 62 -9.07 -2.14 -4.90
N LEU A 63 -7.98 -1.76 -4.24
CA LEU A 63 -6.78 -1.26 -4.90
C LEU A 63 -6.21 -2.26 -5.93
N PRO A 64 -6.13 -3.58 -5.65
CA PRO A 64 -5.65 -4.54 -6.65
C PRO A 64 -6.47 -4.55 -7.96
N GLY A 65 -7.79 -4.42 -7.85
CA GLY A 65 -8.69 -4.32 -9.02
C GLY A 65 -8.43 -3.06 -9.82
N ALA A 66 -8.30 -1.92 -9.15
CA ALA A 66 -8.02 -0.63 -9.77
C ALA A 66 -6.66 -0.61 -10.47
N LEU A 67 -5.61 -1.15 -9.82
CA LEU A 67 -4.28 -1.27 -10.42
C LEU A 67 -4.28 -2.13 -11.68
N LYS A 68 -4.98 -3.26 -11.66
CA LYS A 68 -5.12 -4.14 -12.83
C LYS A 68 -5.85 -3.46 -13.98
N ALA A 69 -6.99 -2.82 -13.69
CA ALA A 69 -7.76 -2.13 -14.71
C ALA A 69 -6.96 -0.96 -15.32
N GLY A 70 -6.31 -0.18 -14.48
CA GLY A 70 -5.41 0.89 -14.93
C GLY A 70 -4.28 0.36 -15.80
N ARG A 71 -3.59 -0.70 -15.35
CA ARG A 71 -2.49 -1.29 -16.15
C ARG A 71 -2.97 -1.87 -17.47
N ALA A 72 -4.13 -2.52 -17.52
CA ALA A 72 -4.70 -3.07 -18.74
C ALA A 72 -5.04 -1.97 -19.78
N ALA A 73 -5.39 -0.78 -19.31
CA ALA A 73 -5.75 0.35 -20.17
C ALA A 73 -4.56 1.23 -20.59
N VAL A 74 -3.34 0.90 -20.15
CA VAL A 74 -2.12 1.61 -20.56
C VAL A 74 -1.72 1.21 -21.98
N GLU A 75 -1.66 2.20 -22.87
CA GLU A 75 -1.24 2.07 -24.26
C GLU A 75 0.09 2.78 -24.56
N THR A 76 0.61 3.53 -23.59
CA THR A 76 1.84 4.30 -23.70
C THR A 76 3.08 3.42 -23.48
N PRO A 77 4.27 3.79 -24.00
CA PRO A 77 5.52 3.05 -23.79
C PRO A 77 5.95 2.96 -22.32
N TYR A 78 5.49 3.92 -21.51
CA TYR A 78 5.81 4.04 -20.08
C TYR A 78 4.54 4.32 -19.30
N PHE A 79 4.52 3.96 -18.03
CA PHE A 79 3.48 4.33 -17.11
C PHE A 79 4.04 4.61 -15.70
N ALA A 80 3.33 5.42 -14.97
CA ALA A 80 3.52 5.66 -13.54
C ALA A 80 2.20 5.43 -12.82
N VAL A 81 2.26 5.20 -11.51
CA VAL A 81 1.08 5.16 -10.65
C VAL A 81 1.19 6.32 -9.66
N LEU A 82 0.06 6.88 -9.29
CA LEU A 82 -0.06 7.93 -8.28
C LEU A 82 -1.35 7.70 -7.51
N ASP A 83 -1.28 7.67 -6.19
CA ASP A 83 -2.47 7.62 -5.35
C ASP A 83 -3.17 8.99 -5.32
N ASP A 84 -4.45 9.02 -4.96
CA ASP A 84 -5.29 10.21 -5.02
C ASP A 84 -5.04 11.23 -3.89
N ASP A 85 -4.04 10.96 -3.06
CA ASP A 85 -3.58 11.85 -1.98
C ASP A 85 -2.10 12.28 -2.12
N ASP A 86 -1.37 11.74 -3.09
CA ASP A 86 0.02 12.06 -3.34
C ASP A 86 0.21 13.05 -4.48
N GLU A 87 1.41 13.59 -4.63
CA GLU A 87 1.74 14.58 -5.66
C GLU A 87 3.06 14.24 -6.37
N LEU A 88 3.12 14.54 -7.65
CA LEU A 88 4.37 14.62 -8.39
C LEU A 88 4.95 16.03 -8.30
N LEU A 89 6.26 16.15 -8.09
CA LEU A 89 6.96 17.44 -8.19
C LEU A 89 7.09 17.87 -9.65
N PRO A 90 7.32 19.16 -9.92
CA PRO A 90 7.58 19.64 -11.29
C PRO A 90 8.70 18.84 -11.96
N ARG A 91 8.55 18.50 -13.24
CA ARG A 91 9.49 17.71 -14.07
C ARG A 91 9.76 16.28 -13.56
N ALA A 92 9.02 15.78 -12.58
CA ALA A 92 9.21 14.44 -12.01
C ALA A 92 9.28 13.34 -13.07
N LEU A 93 8.32 13.34 -14.00
CA LEU A 93 8.25 12.31 -15.05
C LEU A 93 9.36 12.49 -16.10
N ALA A 94 9.79 13.71 -16.41
CA ALA A 94 10.91 13.97 -17.31
C ALA A 94 12.23 13.45 -16.70
N THR A 95 12.51 13.75 -15.42
CA THR A 95 13.66 13.23 -14.67
C THR A 95 13.69 11.70 -14.68
N ARG A 96 12.54 11.06 -14.39
CA ARG A 96 12.46 9.60 -14.38
C ARG A 96 12.63 8.97 -15.76
N LEU A 97 12.06 9.59 -16.80
CA LEU A 97 12.18 9.12 -18.17
C LEU A 97 13.61 9.16 -18.66
N GLN A 98 14.30 10.28 -18.43
CA GLN A 98 15.71 10.43 -18.76
C GLN A 98 16.55 9.35 -18.07
N ALA A 99 16.39 9.16 -16.75
CA ALA A 99 17.14 8.17 -16.00
C ALA A 99 16.84 6.72 -16.47
N LEU A 100 15.61 6.44 -16.91
CA LEU A 100 15.21 5.13 -17.42
C LEU A 100 15.86 4.81 -18.76
N ASP A 101 15.96 5.78 -19.66
CA ASP A 101 16.53 5.62 -20.98
C ASP A 101 18.07 5.59 -20.92
N ASP A 102 18.70 6.45 -20.13
CA ASP A 102 20.16 6.52 -19.94
C ASP A 102 20.74 5.21 -19.37
N ARG A 103 19.96 4.48 -18.60
CA ARG A 103 20.39 3.25 -17.90
C ARG A 103 19.85 1.98 -18.51
N ALA A 104 19.06 2.05 -19.57
CA ALA A 104 18.37 0.92 -20.18
C ALA A 104 17.60 0.06 -19.14
N ALA A 105 17.09 0.71 -18.06
CA ALA A 105 16.39 0.03 -16.98
C ALA A 105 14.93 -0.30 -17.36
N ASP A 106 14.37 -1.27 -16.70
CA ASP A 106 12.96 -1.63 -16.82
C ASP A 106 12.08 -0.72 -15.94
N VAL A 107 12.63 -0.31 -14.80
CA VAL A 107 11.98 0.51 -13.79
C VAL A 107 12.95 1.54 -13.24
N VAL A 108 12.49 2.77 -13.09
CA VAL A 108 13.16 3.80 -12.30
C VAL A 108 12.36 4.08 -11.05
N VAL A 109 13.04 4.11 -9.91
CA VAL A 109 12.47 4.51 -8.62
C VAL A 109 13.26 5.72 -8.11
N THR A 110 12.54 6.78 -7.78
CA THR A 110 13.12 8.03 -7.31
C THR A 110 12.86 8.24 -5.82
N ASN A 111 13.58 9.19 -5.24
CA ASN A 111 13.26 9.68 -3.90
C ASN A 111 12.09 10.68 -3.96
N GLY A 112 11.63 11.07 -2.79
CA GLY A 112 10.61 12.08 -2.61
C GLY A 112 10.57 12.60 -1.18
N TYR A 113 9.54 13.34 -0.89
CA TYR A 113 9.28 13.83 0.46
C TYR A 113 8.12 13.07 1.07
N ARG A 114 8.25 12.73 2.35
CA ARG A 114 7.14 12.32 3.19
C ARG A 114 6.64 13.55 3.95
N GLN A 115 5.36 13.86 3.78
CA GLN A 115 4.73 15.03 4.38
C GLN A 115 3.53 14.62 5.22
N GLY A 116 3.43 15.16 6.43
CA GLY A 116 2.31 14.96 7.32
C GLY A 116 2.52 15.61 8.68
N PHE A 117 1.46 15.94 9.36
CA PHE A 117 1.48 16.57 10.70
C PHE A 117 2.39 17.82 10.78
N GLY A 118 2.39 18.62 9.71
CA GLY A 118 3.20 19.84 9.62
C GLY A 118 4.69 19.62 9.38
N ARG A 119 5.14 18.39 9.10
CA ARG A 119 6.54 18.05 8.80
C ARG A 119 6.68 17.59 7.37
N ARG A 120 7.83 17.91 6.77
CA ARG A 120 8.25 17.44 5.46
C ARG A 120 9.70 16.97 5.55
N GLU A 121 9.93 15.72 5.25
CA GLU A 121 11.23 15.06 5.35
C GLU A 121 11.50 14.25 4.08
N LEU A 122 12.77 14.01 3.72
CA LEU A 122 13.10 13.07 2.66
C LEU A 122 12.55 11.68 3.04
N ASP A 123 11.93 10.99 2.09
CA ASP A 123 11.42 9.63 2.36
C ASP A 123 12.56 8.65 2.61
N PHE A 124 13.69 8.84 1.93
CA PHE A 124 14.91 8.06 2.16
C PHE A 124 16.13 8.98 2.22
N GLU A 125 16.88 8.90 3.32
CA GLU A 125 18.12 9.67 3.49
C GLU A 125 19.27 9.12 2.64
N ASP A 126 19.27 7.80 2.39
CA ASP A 126 20.33 7.09 1.69
C ASP A 126 19.78 5.96 0.82
N PHE A 127 20.04 6.01 -0.46
CA PHE A 127 19.68 4.97 -1.42
C PHE A 127 20.76 3.89 -1.59
N ARG A 128 21.95 4.03 -1.02
CA ARG A 128 23.03 3.04 -1.17
C ARG A 128 22.63 1.64 -0.73
N PRO A 129 21.99 1.43 0.45
CA PRO A 129 21.53 0.12 0.86
C PRO A 129 20.46 -0.47 -0.09
N ILE A 130 19.59 0.40 -0.64
CA ILE A 130 18.53 -0.03 -1.56
C ILE A 130 19.13 -0.47 -2.90
N ARG A 131 20.09 0.29 -3.43
CA ARG A 131 20.81 -0.06 -4.67
C ARG A 131 21.61 -1.35 -4.52
N ALA A 132 22.24 -1.55 -3.38
CA ALA A 132 23.05 -2.73 -3.12
C ALA A 132 22.21 -4.01 -3.03
N ASP A 133 21.01 -3.93 -2.44
CA ASP A 133 20.13 -5.08 -2.24
C ASP A 133 18.66 -4.65 -2.21
N PRO A 134 18.05 -4.44 -3.38
CA PRO A 134 16.64 -4.04 -3.45
C PRO A 134 15.71 -5.10 -2.84
N LEU A 135 16.03 -6.39 -3.01
CA LEU A 135 15.18 -7.49 -2.58
C LEU A 135 15.07 -7.58 -1.04
N ARG A 136 16.17 -7.43 -0.32
CA ARG A 136 16.12 -7.45 1.16
C ARG A 136 15.63 -6.15 1.74
N THR A 137 15.95 -5.04 1.11
CA THR A 137 15.53 -3.73 1.60
C THR A 137 14.03 -3.48 1.46
N ILE A 138 13.35 -4.01 0.42
CA ILE A 138 11.89 -3.85 0.28
C ILE A 138 11.13 -4.47 1.45
N VAL A 139 11.63 -5.60 1.99
CA VAL A 139 11.02 -6.27 3.15
C VAL A 139 11.23 -5.46 4.43
N ARG A 140 12.39 -4.85 4.62
CA ARG A 140 12.71 -4.03 5.80
C ARG A 140 11.99 -2.69 5.79
N ARG A 141 11.99 -2.03 4.65
CA ARG A 141 11.36 -0.74 4.40
C ARG A 141 10.95 -0.65 2.93
N ASN A 142 9.67 -0.50 2.69
CA ASN A 142 9.14 -0.41 1.34
C ASN A 142 9.68 0.84 0.63
N TRP A 143 10.51 0.64 -0.39
CA TRP A 143 11.07 1.68 -1.25
C TRP A 143 10.20 1.97 -2.48
N LEU A 144 9.25 1.08 -2.81
CA LEU A 144 8.33 1.27 -3.93
C LEU A 144 7.04 1.94 -3.43
N ARG A 145 7.08 3.27 -3.31
CA ARG A 145 5.85 4.04 -3.10
C ARG A 145 5.00 4.06 -4.37
N PRO A 146 3.67 4.21 -4.27
CA PRO A 146 2.80 4.38 -5.44
C PRO A 146 3.32 5.48 -6.37
N CYS A 147 3.71 6.60 -5.79
CA CYS A 147 4.18 7.80 -6.49
C CYS A 147 5.65 7.79 -6.93
N ALA A 148 6.44 6.75 -6.56
CA ALA A 148 7.90 6.77 -6.74
C ALA A 148 8.41 6.23 -8.08
N GLY A 149 7.61 5.42 -8.79
CA GLY A 149 8.06 4.63 -9.93
C GLY A 149 7.70 5.21 -11.29
N LEU A 150 8.59 4.97 -12.28
CA LEU A 150 8.27 4.99 -13.71
C LEU A 150 8.63 3.62 -14.29
N PHE A 151 7.71 3.04 -15.04
CA PHE A 151 7.78 1.66 -15.52
C PHE A 151 7.77 1.62 -17.04
N ARG A 152 8.65 0.83 -17.63
CA ARG A 152 8.62 0.52 -19.07
C ARG A 152 7.49 -0.48 -19.34
N SER A 153 6.47 -0.10 -20.11
CA SER A 153 5.24 -0.89 -20.27
C SER A 153 5.49 -2.31 -20.78
N ARG A 154 6.46 -2.50 -21.71
CA ARG A 154 6.84 -3.80 -22.24
C ARG A 154 7.55 -4.70 -21.22
N ALA A 155 8.29 -4.10 -20.27
CA ALA A 155 9.05 -4.82 -19.27
C ALA A 155 8.21 -5.14 -18.03
N VAL A 156 7.17 -4.33 -17.75
CA VAL A 156 6.26 -4.53 -16.62
C VAL A 156 4.85 -4.82 -17.17
N PRO A 157 4.63 -6.04 -17.71
CA PRO A 157 3.36 -6.41 -18.32
C PRO A 157 2.24 -6.56 -17.29
N PHE A 158 1.00 -6.70 -17.78
CA PHE A 158 -0.19 -6.90 -16.94
C PHE A 158 -0.05 -8.06 -15.95
N ASP A 159 0.62 -9.15 -16.33
CA ASP A 159 0.80 -10.34 -15.49
C ASP A 159 1.59 -10.08 -14.20
N LEU A 160 2.41 -9.02 -14.16
CA LEU A 160 3.07 -8.60 -12.92
C LEU A 160 2.08 -8.07 -11.88
N PHE A 161 0.92 -7.62 -12.32
CA PHE A 161 -0.18 -7.19 -11.45
C PHE A 161 -1.14 -8.34 -11.11
N ALA A 162 -0.98 -9.52 -11.71
CA ALA A 162 -1.76 -10.68 -11.36
C ALA A 162 -1.38 -11.20 -9.96
N GLY A 163 -2.39 -11.50 -9.14
CA GLY A 163 -2.14 -12.05 -7.80
C GLY A 163 -1.61 -11.07 -6.77
N ILE A 164 -1.59 -9.76 -7.06
CA ILE A 164 -1.34 -8.74 -6.04
C ILE A 164 -2.34 -8.92 -4.90
N PRO A 165 -1.89 -9.08 -3.63
CA PRO A 165 -2.77 -9.20 -2.49
C PRO A 165 -3.49 -7.87 -2.23
N GLU A 166 -4.63 -7.92 -1.60
CA GLU A 166 -5.23 -6.75 -1.01
C GLU A 166 -4.39 -6.32 0.21
N TYR A 167 -4.07 -5.06 0.27
CA TYR A 167 -3.07 -4.46 1.16
C TYR A 167 -1.63 -5.00 0.93
N ARG A 168 -0.65 -4.16 1.18
CA ARG A 168 0.79 -4.40 0.89
C ARG A 168 1.11 -4.65 -0.59
N GLU A 169 0.26 -4.14 -1.49
CA GLU A 169 0.36 -4.28 -2.95
C GLU A 169 1.75 -3.89 -3.45
N TRP A 170 2.24 -2.75 -2.98
CA TRP A 170 3.53 -2.20 -3.39
C TRP A 170 4.72 -3.00 -2.86
N THR A 171 4.61 -3.60 -1.67
CA THR A 171 5.65 -4.52 -1.18
C THR A 171 5.69 -5.80 -2.02
N TYR A 172 4.53 -6.36 -2.35
CA TYR A 172 4.45 -7.53 -3.23
C TYR A 172 5.00 -7.23 -4.63
N LEU A 173 4.59 -6.11 -5.23
CA LEU A 173 5.08 -5.68 -6.55
C LEU A 173 6.58 -5.41 -6.51
N GLY A 174 7.08 -4.75 -5.46
CA GLY A 174 8.51 -4.47 -5.27
C GLY A 174 9.35 -5.75 -5.16
N LEU A 175 8.86 -6.79 -4.47
CA LEU A 175 9.49 -8.11 -4.43
C LEU A 175 9.57 -8.72 -5.84
N ARG A 176 8.48 -8.70 -6.59
CA ARG A 176 8.45 -9.23 -7.96
C ARG A 176 9.40 -8.48 -8.89
N LEU A 177 9.38 -7.14 -8.81
CA LEU A 177 10.29 -6.32 -9.62
C LEU A 177 11.75 -6.58 -9.27
N ALA A 178 12.09 -6.69 -7.97
CA ALA A 178 13.46 -6.96 -7.54
C ALA A 178 13.96 -8.35 -7.94
N LEU A 179 13.06 -9.32 -8.13
CA LEU A 179 13.39 -10.66 -8.62
C LEU A 179 13.53 -10.75 -10.15
N GLU A 180 12.74 -9.95 -10.88
CA GLU A 180 12.48 -10.22 -12.29
C GLU A 180 12.96 -9.09 -13.23
N ARG A 181 13.31 -7.89 -12.70
CA ARG A 181 13.54 -6.68 -13.52
C ARG A 181 14.79 -5.91 -13.11
N THR A 182 15.30 -5.12 -14.05
CA THR A 182 16.37 -4.16 -13.78
C THR A 182 15.78 -2.86 -13.23
N ILE A 183 16.20 -2.49 -12.02
CA ILE A 183 15.70 -1.30 -11.34
C ILE A 183 16.84 -0.30 -11.19
N HIS A 184 16.61 0.94 -11.63
CA HIS A 184 17.51 2.04 -11.38
C HIS A 184 16.94 2.98 -10.30
N PHE A 185 17.77 3.30 -9.30
CA PHE A 185 17.39 4.16 -8.17
C PHE A 185 18.04 5.53 -8.30
N VAL A 186 17.24 6.59 -8.23
CA VAL A 186 17.64 7.99 -8.35
C VAL A 186 17.35 8.72 -7.04
N GLU A 187 18.36 9.43 -6.52
CA GLU A 187 18.22 10.14 -5.23
C GLU A 187 17.40 11.43 -5.32
N GLU A 188 17.20 11.95 -6.52
CA GLU A 188 16.42 13.16 -6.74
C GLU A 188 14.99 12.99 -6.25
N ALA A 189 14.51 13.97 -5.48
CA ALA A 189 13.14 13.99 -4.99
C ALA A 189 12.19 14.41 -6.11
N THR A 190 11.20 13.57 -6.41
CA THR A 190 10.25 13.77 -7.51
C THR A 190 8.78 13.65 -7.08
N TYR A 191 8.51 13.35 -5.81
CA TYR A 191 7.14 13.20 -5.30
C TYR A 191 7.00 13.74 -3.87
N VAL A 192 5.76 13.96 -3.48
CA VAL A 192 5.33 14.15 -2.09
C VAL A 192 4.36 13.05 -1.74
N TYR A 193 4.72 12.25 -0.75
CA TYR A 193 3.89 11.19 -0.16
C TYR A 193 3.23 11.72 1.12
N HIS A 194 1.90 11.83 1.14
CA HIS A 194 1.14 12.34 2.28
C HIS A 194 0.82 11.24 3.28
N THR A 195 1.03 11.49 4.58
CA THR A 195 0.87 10.50 5.66
C THR A 195 -0.28 10.80 6.62
N ASP A 196 -0.90 11.95 6.50
CA ASP A 196 -1.99 12.43 7.37
C ASP A 196 -3.34 12.60 6.65
N THR A 197 -3.47 11.98 5.49
CA THR A 197 -4.72 12.02 4.71
C THR A 197 -5.84 11.31 5.46
N PRO A 198 -7.00 11.99 5.67
CA PRO A 198 -8.15 11.38 6.30
C PRO A 198 -8.61 10.11 5.59
N GLY A 199 -8.91 9.06 6.36
CA GLY A 199 -9.36 7.77 5.81
C GLY A 199 -8.25 6.96 5.13
N SER A 200 -6.97 7.23 5.43
CA SER A 200 -5.84 6.40 4.99
C SER A 200 -6.01 4.97 5.49
N LEU A 201 -5.82 3.99 4.58
CA LEU A 201 -6.01 2.56 4.87
C LEU A 201 -4.91 1.99 5.75
N SER A 202 -3.69 2.57 5.71
CA SER A 202 -2.49 1.99 6.36
C SER A 202 -2.56 1.90 7.89
N GLY A 203 -3.46 2.65 8.54
CA GLY A 203 -3.69 2.60 9.99
C GLY A 203 -4.97 1.87 10.40
N SER A 204 -5.69 1.25 9.46
CA SER A 204 -6.97 0.61 9.75
C SER A 204 -6.82 -0.79 10.35
N LYS A 205 -7.88 -1.25 11.04
CA LYS A 205 -7.96 -2.63 11.53
C LYS A 205 -7.91 -3.61 10.36
N GLU A 206 -8.59 -3.31 9.27
CA GLU A 206 -8.66 -4.11 8.06
C GLU A 206 -7.27 -4.35 7.47
N TYR A 207 -6.44 -3.32 7.44
CA TYR A 207 -5.04 -3.42 6.99
C TYR A 207 -4.25 -4.41 7.87
N CYS A 208 -4.39 -4.34 9.18
CA CYS A 208 -3.73 -5.25 10.11
C CYS A 208 -4.21 -6.69 9.95
N LEU A 209 -5.53 -6.89 9.84
CA LEU A 209 -6.11 -8.24 9.70
C LEU A 209 -5.81 -8.90 8.35
N ALA A 210 -5.61 -8.11 7.30
CA ALA A 210 -5.25 -8.60 5.98
C ALA A 210 -3.73 -8.88 5.82
N GLY A 211 -2.89 -8.26 6.65
CA GLY A 211 -1.43 -8.39 6.61
C GLY A 211 -0.94 -9.84 6.53
N PRO A 212 -1.42 -10.77 7.38
CA PRO A 212 -1.02 -12.18 7.31
C PRO A 212 -1.31 -12.86 5.97
N ARG A 213 -2.42 -12.51 5.30
CA ARG A 213 -2.77 -13.04 3.97
C ARG A 213 -1.84 -12.47 2.91
N ALA A 214 -1.53 -11.19 2.97
CA ALA A 214 -0.61 -10.54 2.04
C ALA A 214 0.80 -11.14 2.14
N ILE A 215 1.30 -11.38 3.35
CA ILE A 215 2.61 -12.02 3.56
C ILE A 215 2.59 -13.48 3.10
N ALA A 216 1.51 -14.23 3.37
CA ALA A 216 1.38 -15.60 2.85
C ALA A 216 1.49 -15.63 1.33
N ARG A 217 0.87 -14.65 0.63
CA ARG A 217 0.98 -14.52 -0.82
C ARG A 217 2.41 -14.19 -1.28
N MET A 218 3.15 -13.35 -0.52
CA MET A 218 4.56 -13.08 -0.81
C MET A 218 5.44 -14.33 -0.65
N LEU A 219 5.14 -15.18 0.32
CA LEU A 219 5.87 -16.44 0.57
C LEU A 219 5.70 -17.49 -0.54
N GLU A 220 4.73 -17.32 -1.45
CA GLU A 220 4.57 -18.18 -2.64
C GLU A 220 5.58 -17.84 -3.74
N LEU A 221 6.23 -16.66 -3.68
CA LEU A 221 7.26 -16.27 -4.64
C LEU A 221 8.55 -17.12 -4.45
N ALA A 222 9.32 -17.24 -5.51
CA ALA A 222 10.62 -17.93 -5.50
C ALA A 222 11.70 -17.08 -4.81
N LEU A 223 11.59 -16.91 -3.49
CA LEU A 223 12.46 -16.08 -2.69
C LEU A 223 13.65 -16.84 -2.11
N PRO A 224 14.82 -16.18 -1.91
CA PRO A 224 15.92 -16.69 -1.13
C PRO A 224 15.49 -17.05 0.31
N SER A 225 16.15 -18.01 0.93
CA SER A 225 15.79 -18.53 2.27
C SER A 225 15.79 -17.47 3.35
N ASP A 226 16.73 -16.57 3.33
CA ASP A 226 16.84 -15.48 4.29
C ASP A 226 15.73 -14.42 4.11
N VAL A 227 15.33 -14.09 2.88
CA VAL A 227 14.17 -13.22 2.60
C VAL A 227 12.87 -13.88 3.07
N ARG A 228 12.74 -15.20 2.88
CA ARG A 228 11.61 -15.96 3.44
C ARG A 228 11.55 -15.89 4.96
N LEU A 229 12.71 -16.00 5.63
CA LEU A 229 12.78 -15.86 7.10
C LEU A 229 12.35 -14.46 7.55
N MET A 230 12.79 -13.41 6.86
CA MET A 230 12.34 -12.04 7.14
C MET A 230 10.81 -11.90 7.01
N LEU A 231 10.22 -12.48 5.97
CA LEU A 231 8.76 -12.47 5.79
C LEU A 231 8.04 -13.28 6.89
N HIS A 232 8.61 -14.37 7.36
CA HIS A 232 8.06 -15.11 8.50
C HIS A 232 8.09 -14.29 9.79
N ASP A 233 9.15 -13.51 10.04
CA ASP A 233 9.21 -12.57 11.17
C ASP A 233 8.11 -11.49 11.06
N HIS A 234 7.89 -10.93 9.87
CA HIS A 234 6.79 -10.01 9.62
C HIS A 234 5.42 -10.68 9.79
N LEU A 235 5.26 -11.92 9.34
CA LEU A 235 4.03 -12.68 9.54
C LEU A 235 3.70 -12.86 11.02
N ALA A 236 4.70 -13.20 11.84
CA ALA A 236 4.52 -13.32 13.28
C ALA A 236 4.11 -11.97 13.92
N ALA A 237 4.73 -10.87 13.49
CA ALA A 237 4.38 -9.52 13.94
C ALA A 237 2.95 -9.13 13.57
N ASP A 238 2.53 -9.39 12.31
CA ASP A 238 1.18 -9.09 11.86
C ASP A 238 0.11 -9.93 12.58
N LEU A 239 0.39 -11.22 12.82
CA LEU A 239 -0.50 -12.10 13.60
C LEU A 239 -0.64 -11.62 15.05
N HIS A 240 0.46 -11.12 15.64
CA HIS A 240 0.42 -10.51 16.96
C HIS A 240 -0.41 -9.23 16.97
N SER A 241 -0.20 -8.33 16.00
CA SER A 241 -0.98 -7.09 15.85
C SER A 241 -2.46 -7.37 15.66
N ALA A 242 -2.83 -8.38 14.86
CA ALA A 242 -4.20 -8.83 14.71
C ALA A 242 -4.81 -9.30 16.04
N SER A 243 -4.03 -10.04 16.85
CA SER A 243 -4.45 -10.45 18.20
C SER A 243 -4.69 -9.25 19.11
N ASP A 244 -3.81 -8.23 19.05
CA ASP A 244 -3.94 -7.03 19.89
C ASP A 244 -5.16 -6.18 19.51
N TRP A 245 -5.45 -6.02 18.21
CA TRP A 245 -6.67 -5.37 17.74
C TRP A 245 -7.94 -6.09 18.21
N GLU A 246 -8.00 -7.41 18.06
CA GLU A 246 -9.15 -8.20 18.53
C GLU A 246 -9.31 -8.12 20.05
N LEU A 247 -8.20 -8.04 20.80
CA LEU A 247 -8.25 -7.85 22.25
C LEU A 247 -8.81 -6.47 22.62
N LEU A 248 -8.44 -5.41 21.91
CA LEU A 248 -8.99 -4.06 22.10
C LEU A 248 -10.49 -4.02 21.85
N ASP A 249 -10.96 -4.76 20.84
CA ASP A 249 -12.38 -4.91 20.52
C ASP A 249 -13.11 -5.90 21.43
N ARG A 250 -12.43 -6.42 22.46
CA ARG A 250 -12.97 -7.42 23.42
C ARG A 250 -13.40 -8.75 22.76
N ASN A 251 -12.91 -9.03 21.56
CA ASN A 251 -13.12 -10.31 20.88
C ASN A 251 -12.04 -11.32 21.32
N TYR A 252 -12.19 -11.81 22.55
CA TYR A 252 -11.17 -12.64 23.20
C TYR A 252 -10.89 -13.95 22.46
N LEU A 253 -11.89 -14.58 21.85
CA LEU A 253 -11.69 -15.83 21.10
C LEU A 253 -10.84 -15.61 19.86
N ALA A 254 -11.13 -14.55 19.08
CA ALA A 254 -10.32 -14.19 17.94
C ALA A 254 -8.90 -13.76 18.34
N ALA A 255 -8.76 -12.98 19.44
CA ALA A 255 -7.45 -12.59 19.96
C ALA A 255 -6.59 -13.82 20.30
N TRP A 256 -7.15 -14.81 21.00
CA TRP A 256 -6.44 -16.07 21.29
C TRP A 256 -6.10 -16.85 20.02
N TRP A 257 -7.01 -16.95 19.07
CA TRP A 257 -6.78 -17.65 17.82
C TRP A 257 -5.60 -17.04 17.02
N TRP A 258 -5.54 -15.70 16.91
CA TRP A 258 -4.44 -15.01 16.26
C TRP A 258 -3.13 -15.21 17.03
N HIS A 259 -3.17 -15.13 18.36
CA HIS A 259 -1.99 -15.34 19.20
C HIS A 259 -1.40 -16.73 19.04
N LEU A 260 -2.22 -17.78 19.10
CA LEU A 260 -1.77 -19.16 18.89
C LEU A 260 -1.17 -19.35 17.49
N LYS A 261 -1.77 -18.77 16.47
CA LYS A 261 -1.20 -18.74 15.12
C LYS A 261 0.15 -18.02 15.07
N CYS A 262 0.30 -16.92 15.81
CA CYS A 262 1.58 -16.21 15.93
C CYS A 262 2.64 -17.13 16.57
N LEU A 263 2.35 -17.75 17.69
CA LEU A 263 3.30 -18.63 18.40
C LEU A 263 3.74 -19.84 17.57
N ALA A 264 2.90 -20.31 16.65
CA ALA A 264 3.21 -21.41 15.74
C ALA A 264 4.12 -21.01 14.56
N ARG A 265 4.54 -19.73 14.45
CA ARG A 265 5.39 -19.26 13.36
C ARG A 265 6.84 -19.06 13.81
N PRO A 266 7.81 -19.18 12.88
CA PRO A 266 9.17 -18.74 13.14
C PRO A 266 9.18 -17.31 13.71
N GLY A 267 9.93 -17.05 14.76
CA GLY A 267 9.94 -15.74 15.44
C GLY A 267 8.78 -15.46 16.40
N GLY A 268 7.71 -16.26 16.39
CA GLY A 268 6.52 -16.09 17.24
C GLY A 268 6.79 -16.20 18.75
N TRP A 269 7.83 -16.91 19.15
CA TRP A 269 8.25 -17.04 20.55
C TRP A 269 8.51 -15.68 21.23
N ARG A 270 8.87 -14.64 20.46
CA ARG A 270 9.07 -13.26 20.94
C ARG A 270 7.81 -12.69 21.62
N TYR A 271 6.67 -13.22 21.27
CA TYR A 271 5.34 -12.77 21.75
C TYR A 271 4.77 -13.63 22.88
N LEU A 272 5.52 -14.56 23.43
CA LEU A 272 5.07 -15.41 24.55
C LEU A 272 4.60 -14.61 25.78
N SER A 273 5.25 -13.49 26.08
CA SER A 273 4.87 -12.64 27.22
C SER A 273 3.46 -12.05 27.09
N TYR A 274 2.99 -11.86 25.86
CA TYR A 274 1.64 -11.36 25.56
C TYR A 274 0.54 -12.32 26.02
N THR A 275 0.83 -13.62 26.15
CA THR A 275 -0.08 -14.62 26.74
C THR A 275 -0.61 -14.20 28.11
N ARG A 276 0.24 -13.57 28.94
CA ARG A 276 -0.16 -13.05 30.26
C ARG A 276 -1.22 -11.96 30.15
N ARG A 277 -1.12 -11.09 29.13
CA ARG A 277 -2.10 -10.02 28.88
C ARG A 277 -3.46 -10.61 28.48
N LEU A 278 -3.47 -11.62 27.61
CA LEU A 278 -4.68 -12.33 27.22
C LEU A 278 -5.35 -13.05 28.40
N LEU A 279 -4.58 -13.73 29.24
CA LEU A 279 -5.10 -14.39 30.46
C LEU A 279 -5.68 -13.36 31.45
N ALA A 280 -5.01 -12.24 31.65
CA ALA A 280 -5.51 -11.18 32.55
C ALA A 280 -6.82 -10.55 32.02
N ALA A 281 -6.92 -10.36 30.71
CA ALA A 281 -8.12 -9.82 30.07
C ALA A 281 -9.33 -10.80 30.18
N ALA A 282 -9.07 -12.11 30.02
CA ALA A 282 -10.11 -13.12 30.17
C ALA A 282 -10.67 -13.19 31.60
N ARG A 283 -9.85 -12.94 32.63
CA ARG A 283 -10.28 -12.89 34.04
C ARG A 283 -11.11 -11.66 34.40
N ARG A 284 -11.00 -10.57 33.66
CA ARG A 284 -11.73 -9.31 33.87
C ARG A 284 -13.10 -9.27 33.19
N ARG A 285 -13.60 -10.38 32.63
CA ARG A 285 -14.96 -10.46 32.10
C ARG A 285 -15.95 -10.10 33.24
N PRO A 286 -16.83 -9.08 33.08
CA PRO A 286 -17.90 -8.91 34.04
C PRO A 286 -18.72 -10.20 34.04
N SER A 287 -18.96 -10.74 35.24
CA SER A 287 -19.96 -11.80 35.48
C SER A 287 -21.28 -11.36 34.80
N ALA A 288 -21.84 -12.25 33.98
CA ALA A 288 -23.14 -12.02 33.36
C ALA A 288 -24.11 -11.47 34.43
N ALA A 289 -24.67 -10.29 34.11
CA ALA A 289 -25.61 -9.62 35.00
C ALA A 289 -26.66 -10.63 35.48
N THR A 290 -26.70 -10.83 36.78
CA THR A 290 -27.83 -11.50 37.45
C THR A 290 -29.10 -10.77 37.03
N SER A 291 -30.02 -11.50 36.40
CA SER A 291 -31.37 -11.05 36.07
C SER A 291 -32.01 -10.40 37.31
N PRO A 292 -32.68 -9.25 37.15
CA PRO A 292 -33.41 -8.69 38.29
C PRO A 292 -34.50 -9.68 38.74
N PRO A 293 -34.78 -9.75 40.05
CA PRO A 293 -35.83 -10.65 40.55
C PRO A 293 -37.18 -10.18 40.00
N ALA A 294 -37.96 -11.15 39.53
CA ALA A 294 -39.33 -10.94 39.10
C ALA A 294 -40.11 -10.26 40.26
N SER A 295 -40.63 -9.09 40.02
CA SER A 295 -41.57 -8.43 40.90
C SER A 295 -42.88 -9.21 40.90
N SER A 296 -43.12 -9.97 41.97
CA SER A 296 -44.43 -10.45 42.34
C SER A 296 -45.24 -9.25 42.84
N GLY A 297 -46.36 -8.99 42.22
CA GLY A 297 -47.37 -7.99 42.61
C GLY A 297 -48.46 -7.94 41.55
#